data_66a103567a35cc1665aa0664298b8d50
#
_entry.id   66a103567a35cc1665aa0664298b8d50
#
_cell.length_a   1.000
_cell.length_b   1.000
_cell.length_c   1.000
_cell.angle_alpha   90.00
_cell.angle_beta   90.00
_cell.angle_gamma   90.00
#
_symmetry.space_group_name_H-M   'P 1'
#
loop_
_entity.id
_entity.type
_entity.pdbx_description
1 polymer ?
#
loop_
_entity_poly.entity_id
_entity_poly.type
_entity_poly.pdbx_seq_one_letter_code
_entity_poly.pdbx_strand_id
1 'polypeptide(L)'
;VIATGSSPAYPPHFASLGDRLVVNDDIFEWRDLPRSVAVFGPGVIGLELGQALHRLGVRVYMFGINDIVGPLTDPNVRDAAREAFSSEFYLDPDADVRSLERTADGVRIEYRDVDGNDAAAHVDYVVAATGRRPNVAGLALENTSLPLDSRDVPVADPATLQVGASHIFIAGDATNDRPLLHEASDEGRIAGDNAGRFPRVEPGARRSALAVVFSDPQIAMVGSTWAELENRHVVAGEVSFDNQGRSRVMLKNKGLLRIYADARNGRFLGAEMVGPRAEHIGHLLAWAHQSRMTIADMLSMPFYHPVVEEGLRTALRDACRQLNDCMLRAA
;
A
#
# COMPACT_ATOMS: atom_id res chain seq x y z
N VAL A 1 -11.41 -5.18 24.73
CA VAL A 1 -10.95 -4.90 23.36
C VAL A 1 -9.47 -5.16 23.26
N ILE A 2 -9.04 -5.95 22.27
CA ILE A 2 -7.63 -6.16 21.91
C ILE A 2 -7.27 -5.07 20.91
N ALA A 3 -6.29 -4.23 21.23
CA ALA A 3 -5.81 -3.13 20.37
C ALA A 3 -4.29 -2.97 20.54
N THR A 4 -3.57 -4.08 20.47
CA THR A 4 -2.14 -4.19 20.81
C THR A 4 -1.21 -3.78 19.65
N GLY A 5 -1.77 -3.46 18.49
CA GLY A 5 -1.00 -3.03 17.33
C GLY A 5 -0.18 -4.14 16.68
N SER A 6 0.87 -3.75 15.98
CA SER A 6 1.80 -4.65 15.28
C SER A 6 3.25 -4.23 15.50
N SER A 7 4.18 -5.16 15.26
CA SER A 7 5.62 -4.93 15.30
C SER A 7 6.28 -5.30 13.97
N PRO A 8 7.42 -4.70 13.61
CA PRO A 8 8.20 -5.10 12.44
C PRO A 8 8.52 -6.60 12.48
N ALA A 9 8.45 -7.24 11.32
CA ALA A 9 8.77 -8.66 11.17
C ALA A 9 9.78 -8.85 10.03
N TYR A 10 10.75 -9.71 10.27
CA TYR A 10 11.77 -10.08 9.28
C TYR A 10 12.14 -11.55 9.35
N PRO A 11 12.68 -12.13 8.26
CA PRO A 11 13.13 -13.52 8.26
C PRO A 11 14.16 -13.78 9.37
N PRO A 12 14.10 -14.94 10.07
CA PRO A 12 14.99 -15.22 11.20
C PRO A 12 16.48 -15.13 10.90
N HIS A 13 16.89 -15.46 9.67
CA HIS A 13 18.29 -15.40 9.26
C HIS A 13 18.86 -13.98 9.24
N PHE A 14 18.03 -12.93 9.15
CA PHE A 14 18.49 -11.55 9.25
C PHE A 14 19.05 -11.22 10.64
N ALA A 15 18.64 -11.94 11.69
CA ALA A 15 19.13 -11.71 13.04
C ALA A 15 20.67 -11.90 13.17
N SER A 16 21.30 -12.67 12.27
CA SER A 16 22.76 -12.85 12.22
C SER A 16 23.52 -11.56 11.90
N LEU A 17 22.84 -10.55 11.34
CA LEU A 17 23.45 -9.26 11.02
C LEU A 17 23.68 -8.37 12.26
N GLY A 18 23.05 -8.72 13.40
CA GLY A 18 23.22 -8.03 14.67
C GLY A 18 22.88 -6.54 14.59
N ASP A 19 23.82 -5.67 15.01
CA ASP A 19 23.69 -4.22 15.02
C ASP A 19 23.68 -3.57 13.60
N ARG A 20 23.88 -4.36 12.57
CA ARG A 20 23.74 -3.91 11.17
C ARG A 20 22.35 -4.14 10.59
N LEU A 21 21.48 -4.83 11.29
CA LEU A 21 20.06 -4.94 10.99
C LEU A 21 19.30 -3.84 11.73
N VAL A 22 18.51 -3.08 10.97
CA VAL A 22 17.63 -2.02 11.51
C VAL A 22 16.22 -2.20 10.97
N VAL A 23 15.24 -1.75 11.74
CA VAL A 23 13.84 -1.64 11.33
C VAL A 23 13.46 -0.16 11.16
N ASN A 24 12.21 0.10 10.75
CA ASN A 24 11.74 1.47 10.51
C ASN A 24 11.96 2.42 11.70
N ASP A 25 11.77 1.95 12.92
CA ASP A 25 11.89 2.80 14.11
C ASP A 25 13.34 3.21 14.39
N ASP A 26 14.29 2.30 14.17
CA ASP A 26 15.72 2.53 14.42
C ASP A 26 16.32 3.63 13.54
N ILE A 27 15.78 3.82 12.32
CA ILE A 27 16.26 4.83 11.38
C ILE A 27 16.15 6.24 11.96
N PHE A 28 15.12 6.51 12.75
CA PHE A 28 14.87 7.81 13.37
C PHE A 28 15.77 8.08 14.58
N GLU A 29 16.48 7.07 15.09
CA GLU A 29 17.47 7.21 16.16
C GLU A 29 18.90 7.49 15.64
N TRP A 30 19.10 7.45 14.32
CA TRP A 30 20.41 7.73 13.74
C TRP A 30 20.83 9.19 13.99
N ARG A 31 22.07 9.37 14.45
CA ARG A 31 22.67 10.70 14.63
C ARG A 31 23.27 11.23 13.34
N ASP A 32 23.82 10.33 12.53
CA ASP A 32 24.44 10.62 11.25
C ASP A 32 23.91 9.63 10.20
N LEU A 33 23.76 10.11 8.98
CA LEU A 33 23.32 9.25 7.87
C LEU A 33 24.41 8.26 7.47
N PRO A 34 24.06 6.98 7.23
CA PRO A 34 24.99 6.03 6.65
C PRO A 34 25.32 6.41 5.20
N ARG A 35 26.41 5.87 4.67
CA ARG A 35 26.78 6.06 3.25
C ARG A 35 25.91 5.22 2.32
N SER A 36 25.46 4.04 2.80
CA SER A 36 24.70 3.09 2.00
C SER A 36 23.83 2.18 2.87
N VAL A 37 22.67 1.82 2.32
CA VAL A 37 21.74 0.85 2.94
C VAL A 37 21.20 -0.12 1.89
N ALA A 38 20.88 -1.33 2.33
CA ALA A 38 20.03 -2.25 1.59
C ALA A 38 18.66 -2.34 2.28
N VAL A 39 17.60 -1.99 1.56
CA VAL A 39 16.23 -2.05 2.04
C VAL A 39 15.60 -3.33 1.52
N PHE A 40 15.14 -4.20 2.42
CA PHE A 40 14.42 -5.41 2.07
C PHE A 40 12.93 -5.22 2.27
N GLY A 41 12.18 -5.33 1.17
CA GLY A 41 10.74 -5.15 1.10
C GLY A 41 10.33 -3.80 0.51
N PRO A 42 10.09 -3.71 -0.82
CA PRO A 42 9.62 -2.51 -1.51
C PRO A 42 8.11 -2.27 -1.28
N GLY A 43 7.62 -2.54 -0.07
CA GLY A 43 6.30 -2.18 0.41
C GLY A 43 6.20 -0.70 0.76
N VAL A 44 5.11 -0.30 1.45
CA VAL A 44 4.87 1.10 1.86
C VAL A 44 6.06 1.69 2.61
N ILE A 45 6.46 1.05 3.71
CA ILE A 45 7.55 1.52 4.58
C ILE A 45 8.89 1.55 3.83
N GLY A 46 9.18 0.49 3.07
CA GLY A 46 10.45 0.39 2.32
C GLY A 46 10.58 1.47 1.26
N LEU A 47 9.52 1.75 0.49
CA LEU A 47 9.52 2.81 -0.52
C LEU A 47 9.67 4.19 0.08
N GLU A 48 8.89 4.51 1.14
CA GLU A 48 8.95 5.83 1.78
C GLU A 48 10.32 6.10 2.39
N LEU A 49 10.82 5.20 3.22
CA LEU A 49 12.10 5.38 3.90
C LEU A 49 13.29 5.24 2.95
N GLY A 50 13.24 4.26 2.03
CA GLY A 50 14.30 4.05 1.04
C GLY A 50 14.48 5.26 0.13
N GLN A 51 13.38 5.81 -0.41
CA GLN A 51 13.46 7.01 -1.25
C GLN A 51 13.88 8.24 -0.44
N ALA A 52 13.39 8.40 0.80
CA ALA A 52 13.80 9.50 1.66
C ALA A 52 15.32 9.46 1.94
N LEU A 53 15.85 8.30 2.29
CA LEU A 53 17.28 8.10 2.49
C LEU A 53 18.09 8.39 1.22
N HIS A 54 17.62 7.88 0.06
CA HIS A 54 18.26 8.16 -1.22
C HIS A 54 18.34 9.67 -1.50
N ARG A 55 17.26 10.40 -1.31
CA ARG A 55 17.21 11.86 -1.54
C ARG A 55 18.01 12.66 -0.54
N LEU A 56 18.33 12.09 0.61
CA LEU A 56 19.30 12.65 1.58
C LEU A 56 20.76 12.29 1.24
N GLY A 57 21.02 11.58 0.14
CA GLY A 57 22.36 11.27 -0.34
C GLY A 57 22.86 9.87 0.07
N VAL A 58 22.07 9.06 0.71
CA VAL A 58 22.40 7.66 1.02
C VAL A 58 22.27 6.80 -0.24
N ARG A 59 23.25 5.93 -0.51
CA ARG A 59 23.14 4.96 -1.58
C ARG A 59 22.18 3.84 -1.16
N VAL A 60 21.08 3.68 -1.89
CA VAL A 60 20.04 2.69 -1.59
C VAL A 60 20.03 1.56 -2.59
N TYR A 61 20.03 0.32 -2.10
CA TYR A 61 19.69 -0.89 -2.84
C TYR A 61 18.38 -1.42 -2.27
N MET A 62 17.36 -1.59 -3.10
CA MET A 62 16.05 -2.09 -2.65
C MET A 62 15.78 -3.45 -3.27
N PHE A 63 15.56 -4.44 -2.41
CA PHE A 63 15.32 -5.84 -2.78
C PHE A 63 13.93 -6.27 -2.35
N GLY A 64 13.19 -6.85 -3.28
CA GLY A 64 11.85 -7.40 -3.05
C GLY A 64 11.75 -8.88 -3.35
N ILE A 65 10.54 -9.40 -3.22
CA ILE A 65 10.13 -10.74 -3.62
C ILE A 65 8.75 -10.65 -4.28
N ASN A 66 8.44 -11.59 -5.19
CA ASN A 66 7.13 -11.71 -5.85
C ASN A 66 6.72 -10.44 -6.63
N ASP A 67 7.66 -9.71 -7.17
CA ASP A 67 7.43 -8.51 -7.99
C ASP A 67 6.55 -7.44 -7.29
N ILE A 68 6.68 -7.32 -5.97
CA ILE A 68 5.93 -6.34 -5.17
C ILE A 68 6.54 -4.96 -5.32
N VAL A 69 5.70 -3.94 -5.59
CA VAL A 69 6.05 -2.52 -5.52
C VAL A 69 4.92 -1.77 -4.80
N GLY A 70 5.18 -1.33 -3.57
CA GLY A 70 4.15 -0.75 -2.72
C GLY A 70 2.98 -1.71 -2.47
N PRO A 71 1.77 -1.21 -2.33
CA PRO A 71 0.55 -2.02 -2.19
C PRO A 71 -0.09 -2.36 -3.55
N LEU A 72 0.54 -2.03 -4.68
CA LEU A 72 -0.02 -2.13 -6.03
C LEU A 72 -0.25 -3.58 -6.47
N THR A 73 -1.44 -3.84 -7.01
CA THR A 73 -1.81 -5.16 -7.55
C THR A 73 -2.03 -5.15 -9.06
N ASP A 74 -2.35 -3.98 -9.65
CA ASP A 74 -2.49 -3.84 -11.09
C ASP A 74 -1.10 -3.85 -11.75
N PRO A 75 -0.83 -4.80 -12.68
CA PRO A 75 0.48 -4.95 -13.30
C PRO A 75 0.94 -3.69 -14.05
N ASN A 76 0.03 -2.97 -14.73
CA ASN A 76 0.40 -1.77 -15.48
C ASN A 76 0.81 -0.62 -14.54
N VAL A 77 0.08 -0.44 -13.43
CA VAL A 77 0.41 0.60 -12.44
C VAL A 77 1.69 0.24 -11.69
N ARG A 78 1.88 -1.04 -11.39
CA ARG A 78 3.09 -1.56 -10.75
C ARG A 78 4.33 -1.37 -11.65
N ASP A 79 4.20 -1.65 -12.95
CA ASP A 79 5.28 -1.43 -13.92
C ASP A 79 5.66 0.04 -14.02
N ALA A 80 4.67 0.94 -14.08
CA ALA A 80 4.90 2.38 -14.05
C ALA A 80 5.58 2.86 -12.75
N ALA A 81 5.23 2.27 -11.61
CA ALA A 81 5.88 2.54 -10.32
C ALA A 81 7.33 2.04 -10.32
N ARG A 82 7.56 0.81 -10.78
CA ARG A 82 8.91 0.25 -10.91
C ARG A 82 9.80 1.13 -11.78
N GLU A 83 9.33 1.54 -12.95
CA GLU A 83 10.07 2.45 -13.85
C GLU A 83 10.40 3.78 -13.15
N ALA A 84 9.41 4.38 -12.48
CA ALA A 84 9.60 5.66 -11.79
C ALA A 84 10.67 5.57 -10.70
N PHE A 85 10.61 4.57 -9.82
CA PHE A 85 11.56 4.41 -8.70
C PHE A 85 12.93 3.92 -9.16
N SER A 86 13.02 2.99 -10.12
CA SER A 86 14.29 2.50 -10.66
C SER A 86 15.09 3.59 -11.39
N SER A 87 14.44 4.69 -11.78
CA SER A 87 15.14 5.86 -12.33
C SER A 87 15.90 6.67 -11.26
N GLU A 88 15.66 6.43 -9.96
CA GLU A 88 16.30 7.13 -8.85
C GLU A 88 17.34 6.24 -8.14
N PHE A 89 16.98 5.01 -7.78
CA PHE A 89 17.83 4.07 -7.03
C PHE A 89 17.67 2.64 -7.55
N TYR A 90 18.59 1.77 -7.15
CA TYR A 90 18.51 0.36 -7.49
C TYR A 90 17.27 -0.26 -6.85
N LEU A 91 16.36 -0.77 -7.65
CA LEU A 91 15.15 -1.47 -7.24
C LEU A 91 15.02 -2.78 -8.01
N ASP A 92 15.02 -3.88 -7.29
CA ASP A 92 14.72 -5.22 -7.80
C ASP A 92 13.55 -5.79 -6.98
N PRO A 93 12.32 -5.78 -7.52
CA PRO A 93 11.14 -6.22 -6.78
C PRO A 93 10.99 -7.74 -6.67
N ASP A 94 11.82 -8.52 -7.39
CA ASP A 94 11.86 -9.99 -7.34
C ASP A 94 13.29 -10.52 -7.28
N ALA A 95 14.05 -10.03 -6.32
CA ALA A 95 15.49 -10.19 -6.20
C ALA A 95 15.92 -11.62 -5.82
N ASP A 96 16.89 -12.14 -6.56
CA ASP A 96 17.63 -13.38 -6.22
C ASP A 96 18.84 -13.04 -5.32
N VAL A 97 18.57 -12.84 -4.02
CA VAL A 97 19.60 -12.59 -3.01
C VAL A 97 20.10 -13.92 -2.46
N ARG A 98 21.39 -14.21 -2.69
CA ARG A 98 22.01 -15.50 -2.37
C ARG A 98 22.65 -15.55 -1.00
N SER A 99 23.28 -14.44 -0.58
CA SER A 99 23.90 -14.36 0.74
C SER A 99 23.79 -12.96 1.35
N LEU A 100 23.73 -12.94 2.68
CA LEU A 100 23.80 -11.76 3.54
C LEU A 100 24.80 -12.06 4.63
N GLU A 101 25.95 -11.41 4.59
CA GLU A 101 27.05 -11.66 5.52
C GLU A 101 27.46 -10.38 6.24
N ARG A 102 27.40 -10.41 7.60
CA ARG A 102 27.95 -9.33 8.40
C ARG A 102 29.47 -9.29 8.27
N THR A 103 30.02 -8.12 7.99
CA THR A 103 31.46 -7.85 7.96
C THR A 103 31.87 -6.95 9.13
N ALA A 104 33.15 -6.63 9.25
CA ALA A 104 33.66 -5.75 10.30
C ALA A 104 33.05 -4.32 10.21
N ASP A 105 32.76 -3.84 9.00
CA ASP A 105 32.38 -2.46 8.71
C ASP A 105 31.01 -2.31 8.02
N GLY A 106 30.25 -3.42 7.85
CA GLY A 106 28.95 -3.37 7.22
C GLY A 106 28.34 -4.75 6.94
N VAL A 107 27.65 -4.85 5.81
CA VAL A 107 27.05 -6.10 5.33
C VAL A 107 27.40 -6.30 3.85
N ARG A 108 27.90 -7.48 3.51
CA ARG A 108 28.09 -7.94 2.14
C ARG A 108 26.84 -8.69 1.69
N ILE A 109 26.34 -8.35 0.51
CA ILE A 109 25.17 -8.93 -0.13
C ILE A 109 25.59 -9.49 -1.48
N GLU A 110 25.39 -10.78 -1.71
CA GLU A 110 25.57 -11.39 -3.02
C GLU A 110 24.20 -11.66 -3.64
N TYR A 111 24.02 -11.21 -4.86
CA TYR A 111 22.72 -11.29 -5.53
C TYR A 111 22.92 -11.41 -7.05
N ARG A 112 21.85 -11.77 -7.75
CA ARG A 112 21.78 -11.61 -9.20
C ARG A 112 21.11 -10.28 -9.49
N ASP A 113 21.71 -9.46 -10.34
CA ASP A 113 21.14 -8.16 -10.70
C ASP A 113 19.97 -8.31 -11.69
N VAL A 114 19.27 -7.18 -11.96
CA VAL A 114 18.11 -7.14 -12.87
C VAL A 114 18.44 -7.54 -14.32
N ASP A 115 19.72 -7.55 -14.71
CA ASP A 115 20.19 -7.99 -16.02
C ASP A 115 20.60 -9.48 -16.01
N GLY A 116 20.50 -10.15 -14.86
CA GLY A 116 20.80 -11.56 -14.67
C GLY A 116 22.27 -11.87 -14.41
N ASN A 117 23.11 -10.88 -14.09
CA ASN A 117 24.52 -11.06 -13.78
C ASN A 117 24.73 -11.26 -12.26
N ASP A 118 25.78 -11.99 -11.91
CA ASP A 118 26.21 -12.10 -10.53
C ASP A 118 26.82 -10.77 -10.06
N ALA A 119 26.30 -10.23 -8.98
CA ALA A 119 26.66 -8.93 -8.41
C ALA A 119 26.86 -9.02 -6.90
N ALA A 120 27.59 -8.07 -6.36
CA ALA A 120 27.74 -7.90 -4.91
C ALA A 120 27.66 -6.43 -4.51
N ALA A 121 27.01 -6.16 -3.40
CA ALA A 121 26.97 -4.86 -2.76
C ALA A 121 27.58 -4.96 -1.35
N HIS A 122 28.22 -3.87 -0.91
CA HIS A 122 28.64 -3.68 0.48
C HIS A 122 27.92 -2.44 1.02
N VAL A 123 27.18 -2.60 2.11
CA VAL A 123 26.34 -1.53 2.69
C VAL A 123 26.61 -1.39 4.19
N ASP A 124 26.37 -0.18 4.72
CA ASP A 124 26.58 0.08 6.13
C ASP A 124 25.49 -0.60 7.01
N TYR A 125 24.23 -0.64 6.52
CA TYR A 125 23.10 -1.27 7.22
C TYR A 125 22.14 -1.98 6.25
N VAL A 126 21.45 -2.97 6.80
CA VAL A 126 20.27 -3.60 6.19
C VAL A 126 19.03 -3.08 6.92
N VAL A 127 18.10 -2.52 6.16
CA VAL A 127 16.79 -2.06 6.64
C VAL A 127 15.76 -3.15 6.33
N ALA A 128 15.19 -3.75 7.38
CA ALA A 128 14.13 -4.75 7.22
C ALA A 128 12.77 -4.07 7.18
N ALA A 129 12.18 -3.98 6.00
CA ALA A 129 10.83 -3.48 5.72
C ALA A 129 9.92 -4.62 5.18
N THR A 130 10.16 -5.86 5.62
CA THR A 130 9.59 -7.09 5.08
C THR A 130 8.21 -7.44 5.63
N GLY A 131 7.58 -6.51 6.32
CA GLY A 131 6.21 -6.63 6.84
C GLY A 131 6.11 -6.40 8.34
N ARG A 132 4.91 -6.64 8.87
CA ARG A 132 4.57 -6.48 10.28
C ARG A 132 3.83 -7.70 10.78
N ARG A 133 3.89 -7.96 12.07
CA ARG A 133 3.16 -9.04 12.76
C ARG A 133 2.27 -8.42 13.84
N PRO A 134 0.98 -8.82 13.92
CA PRO A 134 0.11 -8.45 15.04
C PRO A 134 0.70 -8.82 16.40
N ASN A 135 0.56 -7.93 17.37
CA ASN A 135 1.06 -8.13 18.73
C ASN A 135 0.05 -8.90 19.59
N VAL A 136 -0.25 -10.13 19.20
CA VAL A 136 -1.18 -11.02 19.92
C VAL A 136 -0.46 -12.11 20.70
N ALA A 137 0.79 -12.38 20.39
CA ALA A 137 1.63 -13.30 21.17
C ALA A 137 1.77 -12.77 22.61
N GLY A 138 1.66 -13.66 23.60
CA GLY A 138 1.73 -13.28 25.02
C GLY A 138 0.40 -12.82 25.63
N LEU A 139 -0.70 -12.75 24.85
CA LEU A 139 -2.04 -12.55 25.40
C LEU A 139 -2.67 -13.82 25.98
N ALA A 140 -1.93 -14.93 25.97
CA ALA A 140 -2.37 -16.23 26.45
C ALA A 140 -3.69 -16.70 25.84
N LEU A 141 -3.87 -16.43 24.52
CA LEU A 141 -5.10 -16.74 23.77
C LEU A 141 -5.38 -18.24 23.70
N GLU A 142 -4.35 -19.07 23.83
CA GLU A 142 -4.44 -20.53 23.95
C GLU A 142 -5.26 -20.99 25.17
N ASN A 143 -5.41 -20.14 26.18
CA ASN A 143 -6.26 -20.40 27.34
C ASN A 143 -7.72 -19.99 27.16
N THR A 144 -8.07 -19.59 25.96
CA THR A 144 -9.43 -19.15 25.59
C THR A 144 -10.05 -20.10 24.57
N SER A 145 -11.35 -20.01 24.37
CA SER A 145 -12.07 -20.71 23.29
C SER A 145 -12.27 -19.84 22.04
N LEU A 146 -11.47 -18.78 21.89
CA LEU A 146 -11.61 -17.87 20.75
C LEU A 146 -11.17 -18.57 19.44
N PRO A 147 -11.88 -18.34 18.33
CA PRO A 147 -11.41 -18.77 17.03
C PRO A 147 -10.17 -17.96 16.63
N LEU A 148 -9.07 -18.66 16.30
CA LEU A 148 -7.82 -18.06 15.84
C LEU A 148 -7.57 -18.47 14.38
N ASP A 149 -6.91 -17.61 13.60
CA ASP A 149 -6.43 -17.94 12.27
C ASP A 149 -5.10 -18.71 12.30
N SER A 150 -4.52 -18.99 11.14
CA SER A 150 -3.24 -19.70 11.01
C SER A 150 -2.02 -18.92 11.53
N ARG A 151 -2.19 -17.69 11.97
CA ARG A 151 -1.16 -16.81 12.56
C ARG A 151 -1.44 -16.53 14.04
N ASP A 152 -2.34 -17.29 14.66
CA ASP A 152 -2.81 -17.11 16.03
C ASP A 152 -3.52 -15.77 16.29
N VAL A 153 -4.05 -15.10 15.23
CA VAL A 153 -4.83 -13.87 15.35
C VAL A 153 -6.29 -14.20 15.56
N PRO A 154 -6.98 -13.57 16.53
CA PRO A 154 -8.41 -13.77 16.75
C PRO A 154 -9.24 -13.42 15.51
N VAL A 155 -10.07 -14.35 15.06
CA VAL A 155 -10.96 -14.18 13.90
C VAL A 155 -12.18 -13.38 14.34
N ALA A 156 -12.28 -12.14 13.86
CA ALA A 156 -13.38 -11.24 14.15
C ALA A 156 -14.31 -11.07 12.93
N ASP A 157 -15.56 -10.78 13.22
CA ASP A 157 -16.49 -10.29 12.20
C ASP A 157 -16.10 -8.88 11.75
N PRO A 158 -15.87 -8.62 10.46
CA PRO A 158 -15.33 -7.35 9.98
C PRO A 158 -16.32 -6.16 10.14
N ALA A 159 -17.61 -6.41 10.35
CA ALA A 159 -18.59 -5.36 10.54
C ALA A 159 -18.76 -4.99 12.01
N THR A 160 -18.58 -5.92 12.92
CA THR A 160 -18.79 -5.73 14.36
C THR A 160 -17.51 -5.72 15.17
N LEU A 161 -16.42 -6.26 14.62
CA LEU A 161 -15.12 -6.50 15.25
C LEU A 161 -15.20 -7.42 16.47
N GLN A 162 -16.29 -8.16 16.61
CA GLN A 162 -16.47 -9.18 17.63
C GLN A 162 -15.73 -10.48 17.25
N VAL A 163 -15.01 -11.05 18.20
CA VAL A 163 -14.32 -12.33 18.00
C VAL A 163 -15.27 -13.48 18.30
N GLY A 164 -15.70 -14.17 17.26
CA GLY A 164 -16.71 -15.24 17.37
C GLY A 164 -18.00 -14.72 18.02
N ALA A 165 -18.55 -15.49 18.98
CA ALA A 165 -19.73 -15.08 19.79
C ALA A 165 -19.32 -14.58 21.20
N SER A 166 -18.06 -14.23 21.42
CA SER A 166 -17.53 -13.85 22.72
C SER A 166 -17.82 -12.37 23.06
N HIS A 167 -17.47 -11.96 24.27
CA HIS A 167 -17.46 -10.57 24.70
C HIS A 167 -16.16 -9.85 24.38
N ILE A 168 -15.30 -10.44 23.52
CA ILE A 168 -14.00 -9.92 23.14
C ILE A 168 -14.10 -9.32 21.73
N PHE A 169 -13.48 -8.17 21.55
CA PHE A 169 -13.41 -7.42 20.30
C PHE A 169 -11.94 -7.14 19.99
N ILE A 170 -11.61 -6.96 18.70
CA ILE A 170 -10.23 -6.66 18.26
C ILE A 170 -10.26 -5.53 17.24
N ALA A 171 -9.26 -4.64 17.26
CA ALA A 171 -9.19 -3.47 16.37
C ALA A 171 -7.76 -3.06 16.04
N GLY A 172 -7.60 -2.36 14.93
CA GLY A 172 -6.35 -1.82 14.42
C GLY A 172 -5.41 -2.91 13.90
N ASP A 173 -4.12 -2.64 13.86
CA ASP A 173 -3.11 -3.54 13.28
C ASP A 173 -3.13 -4.96 13.89
N ALA A 174 -3.70 -5.10 15.10
CA ALA A 174 -3.87 -6.40 15.74
C ALA A 174 -4.80 -7.33 14.96
N THR A 175 -5.71 -6.80 14.11
CA THR A 175 -6.61 -7.59 13.25
C THR A 175 -5.89 -8.20 12.05
N ASN A 176 -4.76 -7.64 11.64
CA ASN A 176 -4.02 -7.97 10.41
C ASN A 176 -4.85 -7.80 9.11
N ASP A 177 -5.92 -7.00 9.15
CA ASP A 177 -6.76 -6.70 7.97
C ASP A 177 -6.19 -5.51 7.18
N ARG A 178 -6.27 -4.29 7.75
CA ARG A 178 -5.81 -3.06 7.13
C ARG A 178 -4.98 -2.23 8.11
N PRO A 179 -3.66 -2.42 8.16
CA PRO A 179 -2.80 -1.75 9.15
C PRO A 179 -2.55 -0.28 8.77
N LEU A 180 -3.60 0.53 8.86
CA LEU A 180 -3.61 1.97 8.56
C LEU A 180 -4.25 2.74 9.73
N LEU A 181 -3.69 3.91 10.07
CA LEU A 181 -4.10 4.69 11.24
C LEU A 181 -5.60 5.05 11.24
N HIS A 182 -6.13 5.49 10.11
CA HIS A 182 -7.53 5.86 10.00
C HIS A 182 -8.47 4.64 10.06
N GLU A 183 -8.07 3.49 9.52
CA GLU A 183 -8.79 2.22 9.66
C GLU A 183 -8.78 1.77 11.13
N ALA A 184 -7.63 1.81 11.80
CA ALA A 184 -7.52 1.49 13.23
C ALA A 184 -8.40 2.38 14.10
N SER A 185 -8.54 3.68 13.75
CA SER A 185 -9.45 4.61 14.44
C SER A 185 -10.93 4.24 14.24
N ASP A 186 -11.33 3.91 13.02
CA ASP A 186 -12.70 3.49 12.71
C ASP A 186 -13.02 2.15 13.38
N GLU A 187 -12.13 1.18 13.31
CA GLU A 187 -12.28 -0.11 13.98
C GLU A 187 -12.33 0.04 15.49
N GLY A 188 -11.45 0.87 16.07
CA GLY A 188 -11.45 1.15 17.50
C GLY A 188 -12.78 1.72 17.99
N ARG A 189 -13.43 2.60 17.20
CA ARG A 189 -14.75 3.14 17.50
C ARG A 189 -15.82 2.03 17.44
N ILE A 190 -15.84 1.19 16.40
CA ILE A 190 -16.80 0.10 16.24
C ILE A 190 -16.64 -0.92 17.37
N ALA A 191 -15.41 -1.36 17.64
CA ALA A 191 -15.11 -2.32 18.70
C ALA A 191 -15.46 -1.78 20.09
N GLY A 192 -15.14 -0.50 20.36
CA GLY A 192 -15.44 0.16 21.62
C GLY A 192 -16.94 0.33 21.86
N ASP A 193 -17.67 0.77 20.84
CA ASP A 193 -19.14 0.90 20.90
C ASP A 193 -19.83 -0.44 21.17
N ASN A 194 -19.38 -1.51 20.49
CA ASN A 194 -19.94 -2.85 20.67
C ASN A 194 -19.55 -3.48 22.01
N ALA A 195 -18.33 -3.27 22.46
CA ALA A 195 -17.90 -3.74 23.80
C ALA A 195 -18.72 -3.07 24.91
N GLY A 196 -19.01 -1.76 24.79
CA GLY A 196 -19.82 -1.03 25.76
C GLY A 196 -21.29 -1.42 25.80
N ARG A 197 -21.81 -1.98 24.68
CA ARG A 197 -23.24 -2.38 24.58
C ARG A 197 -23.46 -3.88 24.73
N PHE A 198 -22.39 -4.68 24.86
CA PHE A 198 -22.53 -6.13 24.96
C PHE A 198 -23.57 -6.56 26.01
N PRO A 199 -24.45 -7.54 25.73
CA PRO A 199 -24.45 -8.49 24.61
C PRO A 199 -25.12 -8.00 23.31
N ARG A 200 -25.58 -6.75 23.23
CA ARG A 200 -26.17 -6.18 22.02
C ARG A 200 -25.04 -5.67 21.11
N VAL A 201 -24.77 -6.41 20.02
CA VAL A 201 -23.72 -6.10 19.04
C VAL A 201 -24.38 -5.65 17.74
N GLU A 202 -23.89 -4.54 17.16
CA GLU A 202 -24.42 -3.96 15.92
C GLU A 202 -23.31 -3.73 14.90
N PRO A 203 -23.56 -3.97 13.59
CA PRO A 203 -22.60 -3.63 12.55
C PRO A 203 -22.26 -2.14 12.54
N GLY A 204 -20.98 -1.82 12.48
CA GLY A 204 -20.50 -0.46 12.27
C GLY A 204 -20.31 -0.15 10.78
N ALA A 205 -20.43 1.13 10.42
CA ALA A 205 -20.14 1.56 9.06
C ALA A 205 -18.63 1.73 8.87
N ARG A 206 -18.03 0.88 8.05
CA ARG A 206 -16.65 1.08 7.55
C ARG A 206 -16.68 2.03 6.35
N ARG A 207 -15.67 2.88 6.26
CA ARG A 207 -15.49 3.80 5.15
C ARG A 207 -14.87 3.07 3.94
N SER A 208 -14.93 3.73 2.78
CA SER A 208 -14.23 3.25 1.59
C SER A 208 -12.73 3.12 1.85
N ALA A 209 -12.16 2.00 1.45
CA ALA A 209 -10.72 1.80 1.57
C ALA A 209 -9.95 2.90 0.83
N LEU A 210 -8.97 3.48 1.49
CA LEU A 210 -8.05 4.47 0.96
C LEU A 210 -6.67 4.22 1.56
N ALA A 211 -5.68 3.99 0.71
CA ALA A 211 -4.29 3.90 1.11
C ALA A 211 -3.45 4.87 0.28
N VAL A 212 -2.49 5.52 0.90
CA VAL A 212 -1.54 6.43 0.27
C VAL A 212 -0.13 6.05 0.71
N VAL A 213 0.81 6.02 -0.24
CA VAL A 213 2.25 5.94 0.03
C VAL A 213 2.85 7.30 -0.31
N PHE A 214 3.52 7.90 0.66
CA PHE A 214 4.11 9.25 0.55
C PHE A 214 5.50 9.23 -0.11
N SER A 215 5.62 8.45 -1.17
CA SER A 215 6.75 8.50 -2.11
C SER A 215 6.59 9.66 -3.11
N ASP A 216 7.53 9.81 -4.04
CA ASP A 216 7.43 10.77 -5.14
C ASP A 216 7.96 10.12 -6.44
N PRO A 217 7.08 9.70 -7.37
CA PRO A 217 5.63 9.91 -7.35
C PRO A 217 4.92 9.17 -6.22
N GLN A 218 3.80 9.74 -5.73
CA GLN A 218 2.97 9.13 -4.71
C GLN A 218 2.19 7.93 -5.26
N ILE A 219 1.85 6.98 -4.38
CA ILE A 219 0.92 5.89 -4.73
C ILE A 219 -0.39 6.12 -3.98
N ALA A 220 -1.52 5.85 -4.63
CA ALA A 220 -2.82 5.78 -3.98
C ALA A 220 -3.63 4.58 -4.46
N MET A 221 -4.37 3.99 -3.53
CA MET A 221 -5.32 2.91 -3.79
C MET A 221 -6.66 3.24 -3.16
N VAL A 222 -7.74 2.99 -3.89
CA VAL A 222 -9.11 3.30 -3.45
C VAL A 222 -10.04 2.16 -3.78
N GLY A 223 -10.90 1.79 -2.84
CA GLY A 223 -11.90 0.75 -3.03
C GLY A 223 -11.31 -0.63 -3.27
N SER A 224 -11.85 -1.37 -4.23
CA SER A 224 -11.34 -2.69 -4.59
C SER A 224 -10.06 -2.60 -5.41
N THR A 225 -9.12 -3.49 -5.12
CA THR A 225 -7.87 -3.66 -5.87
C THR A 225 -8.09 -4.39 -7.19
N TRP A 226 -7.14 -4.27 -8.11
CA TRP A 226 -7.18 -5.04 -9.35
C TRP A 226 -7.21 -6.56 -9.09
N ALA A 227 -6.42 -7.06 -8.16
CA ALA A 227 -6.40 -8.48 -7.82
C ALA A 227 -7.75 -9.01 -7.33
N GLU A 228 -8.59 -8.17 -6.69
CA GLU A 228 -9.96 -8.54 -6.30
C GLU A 228 -10.94 -8.48 -7.48
N LEU A 229 -10.60 -7.80 -8.56
CA LEU A 229 -11.48 -7.48 -9.67
C LEU A 229 -11.14 -8.21 -11.00
N GLU A 230 -9.91 -8.66 -11.21
CA GLU A 230 -9.41 -9.19 -12.49
C GLU A 230 -10.25 -10.34 -13.08
N ASN A 231 -10.88 -11.13 -12.21
CA ASN A 231 -11.78 -12.23 -12.62
C ASN A 231 -13.27 -11.81 -12.67
N ARG A 232 -13.56 -10.51 -12.58
CA ARG A 232 -14.93 -9.97 -12.62
C ARG A 232 -15.18 -9.23 -13.92
N HIS A 233 -16.45 -9.03 -14.25
CA HIS A 233 -16.84 -8.28 -15.45
C HIS A 233 -16.70 -6.78 -15.19
N VAL A 234 -15.49 -6.26 -15.38
CA VAL A 234 -15.13 -4.85 -15.14
C VAL A 234 -14.55 -4.22 -16.41
N VAL A 235 -14.63 -2.91 -16.50
CA VAL A 235 -13.87 -2.08 -17.42
C VAL A 235 -12.79 -1.33 -16.65
N ALA A 236 -11.64 -1.08 -17.30
CA ALA A 236 -10.55 -0.29 -16.73
C ALA A 236 -10.26 0.90 -17.63
N GLY A 237 -10.38 2.11 -17.08
CA GLY A 237 -9.97 3.33 -17.77
C GLY A 237 -8.61 3.80 -17.26
N GLU A 238 -7.80 4.34 -18.17
CA GLU A 238 -6.39 4.60 -17.92
C GLU A 238 -5.97 6.01 -18.34
N VAL A 239 -4.96 6.56 -17.64
CA VAL A 239 -4.22 7.75 -18.09
C VAL A 239 -2.76 7.67 -17.61
N SER A 240 -1.81 7.87 -18.54
CA SER A 240 -0.42 8.18 -18.19
C SER A 240 -0.28 9.67 -17.86
N PHE A 241 0.54 9.97 -16.84
CA PHE A 241 0.87 11.35 -16.48
C PHE A 241 1.98 11.97 -17.34
N ASP A 242 2.65 11.21 -18.21
CA ASP A 242 3.78 11.68 -19.03
C ASP A 242 3.42 12.91 -19.87
N ASN A 243 2.22 12.92 -20.42
CA ASN A 243 1.70 14.00 -21.27
C ASN A 243 0.57 14.82 -20.62
N GLN A 244 0.30 14.60 -19.33
CA GLN A 244 -0.67 15.41 -18.60
C GLN A 244 -0.12 16.83 -18.41
N GLY A 245 -0.87 17.86 -18.88
CA GLY A 245 -0.37 19.21 -19.01
C GLY A 245 0.18 19.83 -17.71
N ARG A 246 -0.57 19.74 -16.59
CA ARG A 246 -0.14 20.29 -15.31
C ARG A 246 1.05 19.53 -14.74
N SER A 247 1.08 18.23 -14.87
CA SER A 247 2.19 17.38 -14.41
C SER A 247 3.50 17.74 -15.11
N ARG A 248 3.43 18.02 -16.42
CA ARG A 248 4.59 18.50 -17.21
C ARG A 248 5.09 19.87 -16.73
N VAL A 249 4.18 20.82 -16.49
CA VAL A 249 4.54 22.15 -15.95
C VAL A 249 5.21 22.04 -14.60
N MET A 250 4.79 21.06 -13.77
CA MET A 250 5.38 20.81 -12.45
C MET A 250 6.66 19.98 -12.51
N LEU A 251 7.06 19.46 -13.67
CA LEU A 251 8.15 18.49 -13.83
C LEU A 251 7.96 17.22 -12.96
N LYS A 252 6.70 16.80 -12.79
CA LYS A 252 6.26 15.63 -12.02
C LYS A 252 5.44 14.68 -12.89
N ASN A 253 5.79 14.59 -14.18
CA ASN A 253 5.04 13.86 -15.19
C ASN A 253 5.51 12.41 -15.33
N LYS A 254 5.43 11.65 -14.22
CA LYS A 254 5.68 10.20 -14.18
C LYS A 254 4.48 9.49 -13.59
N GLY A 255 4.18 8.30 -14.11
CA GLY A 255 3.23 7.39 -13.51
C GLY A 255 1.93 7.19 -14.28
N LEU A 256 1.04 6.42 -13.69
CA LEU A 256 -0.18 5.88 -14.29
C LEU A 256 -1.31 5.89 -13.27
N LEU A 257 -2.52 6.23 -13.70
CA LEU A 257 -3.76 6.01 -12.97
C LEU A 257 -4.62 5.02 -13.74
N ARG A 258 -5.11 3.99 -13.06
CA ARG A 258 -6.18 3.11 -13.55
C ARG A 258 -7.37 3.14 -12.61
N ILE A 259 -8.57 3.25 -13.19
CA ILE A 259 -9.85 3.21 -12.49
C ILE A 259 -10.65 2.02 -12.97
N TYR A 260 -11.40 1.40 -12.08
CA TYR A 260 -12.17 0.19 -12.35
C TYR A 260 -13.65 0.44 -12.16
N ALA A 261 -14.48 -0.04 -13.08
CA ALA A 261 -15.93 0.08 -12.98
C ALA A 261 -16.65 -1.23 -13.38
N ASP A 262 -17.79 -1.49 -12.76
CA ASP A 262 -18.67 -2.60 -13.15
C ASP A 262 -19.16 -2.39 -14.59
N ALA A 263 -18.87 -3.33 -15.47
CA ALA A 263 -19.18 -3.24 -16.89
C ALA A 263 -20.70 -3.22 -17.21
N ARG A 264 -21.55 -3.63 -16.24
CA ARG A 264 -23.00 -3.70 -16.43
C ARG A 264 -23.71 -2.40 -16.12
N ASN A 265 -23.24 -1.68 -15.09
CA ASN A 265 -23.95 -0.52 -14.58
C ASN A 265 -23.06 0.75 -14.47
N GLY A 266 -21.77 0.64 -14.80
CA GLY A 266 -20.81 1.72 -14.77
C GLY A 266 -20.44 2.20 -13.37
N ARG A 267 -20.78 1.46 -12.30
CA ARG A 267 -20.44 1.83 -10.93
C ARG A 267 -18.94 1.80 -10.70
N PHE A 268 -18.38 2.87 -10.16
CA PHE A 268 -16.98 2.94 -9.76
C PHE A 268 -16.71 1.94 -8.62
N LEU A 269 -15.71 1.08 -8.79
CA LEU A 269 -15.36 0.01 -7.87
C LEU A 269 -14.03 0.23 -7.16
N GLY A 270 -13.09 0.90 -7.80
CA GLY A 270 -11.78 1.12 -7.22
C GLY A 270 -10.80 1.75 -8.20
N ALA A 271 -9.60 2.05 -7.71
CA ALA A 271 -8.52 2.60 -8.51
C ALA A 271 -7.17 2.30 -7.86
N GLU A 272 -6.16 2.17 -8.71
CA GLU A 272 -4.76 2.13 -8.33
C GLU A 272 -3.99 3.19 -9.13
N MET A 273 -3.06 3.87 -8.47
CA MET A 273 -2.36 5.00 -9.05
C MET A 273 -0.95 5.10 -8.51
N VAL A 274 -0.01 5.42 -9.40
CA VAL A 274 1.26 6.06 -9.07
C VAL A 274 1.35 7.36 -9.84
N GLY A 275 1.65 8.48 -9.18
CA GLY A 275 1.69 9.75 -9.91
C GLY A 275 1.66 10.97 -9.00
N PRO A 276 1.69 12.18 -9.61
CA PRO A 276 1.66 13.42 -8.87
C PRO A 276 0.32 13.63 -8.16
N ARG A 277 0.37 14.15 -6.93
CA ARG A 277 -0.84 14.47 -6.15
C ARG A 277 -1.78 13.28 -5.92
N ALA A 278 -1.25 12.06 -5.86
CA ALA A 278 -2.07 10.86 -5.67
C ALA A 278 -2.87 10.91 -4.36
N GLU A 279 -2.35 11.52 -3.30
CA GLU A 279 -3.08 11.76 -2.06
C GLU A 279 -4.39 12.56 -2.27
N HIS A 280 -4.38 13.60 -3.11
CA HIS A 280 -5.56 14.43 -3.38
C HIS A 280 -6.55 13.73 -4.31
N ILE A 281 -6.05 13.12 -5.38
CA ILE A 281 -6.87 12.33 -6.32
C ILE A 281 -7.48 11.14 -5.59
N GLY A 282 -6.72 10.46 -4.72
CA GLY A 282 -7.19 9.36 -3.89
C GLY A 282 -8.38 9.76 -3.00
N HIS A 283 -8.35 10.95 -2.39
CA HIS A 283 -9.49 11.44 -1.59
C HIS A 283 -10.74 11.68 -2.44
N LEU A 284 -10.61 12.31 -3.63
CA LEU A 284 -11.74 12.49 -4.55
C LEU A 284 -12.34 11.14 -4.96
N LEU A 285 -11.49 10.17 -5.29
CA LEU A 285 -11.91 8.82 -5.65
C LEU A 285 -12.56 8.08 -4.48
N ALA A 286 -12.03 8.21 -3.25
CA ALA A 286 -12.62 7.60 -2.06
C ALA A 286 -14.03 8.16 -1.78
N TRP A 287 -14.24 9.47 -1.94
CA TRP A 287 -15.56 10.08 -1.78
C TRP A 287 -16.53 9.63 -2.87
N ALA A 288 -16.08 9.53 -4.13
CA ALA A 288 -16.89 9.00 -5.22
C ALA A 288 -17.29 7.53 -4.97
N HIS A 289 -16.34 6.71 -4.48
CA HIS A 289 -16.58 5.32 -4.13
C HIS A 289 -17.57 5.20 -2.97
N GLN A 290 -17.37 5.95 -1.89
CA GLN A 290 -18.26 6.00 -0.72
C GLN A 290 -19.68 6.41 -1.10
N SER A 291 -19.80 7.36 -2.04
CA SER A 291 -21.09 7.85 -2.57
C SER A 291 -21.68 6.93 -3.64
N ARG A 292 -21.00 5.80 -3.96
CA ARG A 292 -21.46 4.83 -4.97
C ARG A 292 -21.68 5.42 -6.36
N MET A 293 -20.90 6.42 -6.74
CA MET A 293 -21.01 7.09 -8.03
C MET A 293 -20.73 6.13 -9.19
N THR A 294 -21.37 6.40 -10.32
CA THR A 294 -21.01 5.79 -11.61
C THR A 294 -19.96 6.63 -12.33
N ILE A 295 -19.32 6.06 -13.35
CA ILE A 295 -18.39 6.81 -14.22
C ILE A 295 -19.07 8.03 -14.85
N ALA A 296 -20.34 7.92 -15.22
CA ALA A 296 -21.13 9.03 -15.75
C ALA A 296 -21.35 10.15 -14.71
N ASP A 297 -21.69 9.77 -13.45
CA ASP A 297 -21.84 10.74 -12.38
C ASP A 297 -20.53 11.48 -12.11
N MET A 298 -19.39 10.76 -12.07
CA MET A 298 -18.06 11.36 -11.87
C MET A 298 -17.69 12.31 -13.03
N LEU A 299 -18.02 11.98 -14.28
CA LEU A 299 -17.77 12.83 -15.43
C LEU A 299 -18.63 14.11 -15.44
N SER A 300 -19.79 14.08 -14.78
CA SER A 300 -20.66 15.27 -14.64
C SER A 300 -20.15 16.26 -13.58
N MET A 301 -19.14 15.88 -12.76
CA MET A 301 -18.53 16.77 -11.77
C MET A 301 -17.62 17.81 -12.43
N PRO A 302 -17.46 19.00 -11.82
CA PRO A 302 -16.61 20.05 -12.35
C PRO A 302 -15.12 19.65 -12.28
N PHE A 303 -14.39 19.92 -13.36
CA PHE A 303 -12.93 19.83 -13.41
C PHE A 303 -12.36 21.20 -13.76
N TYR A 304 -11.50 21.73 -12.92
CA TYR A 304 -10.80 22.98 -13.18
C TYR A 304 -9.65 22.77 -14.18
N HIS A 305 -9.16 23.85 -14.78
CA HIS A 305 -8.01 23.84 -15.69
C HIS A 305 -7.06 25.01 -15.35
N PRO A 306 -5.73 24.80 -15.32
CA PRO A 306 -4.99 23.55 -15.51
C PRO A 306 -4.67 22.88 -14.15
N VAL A 307 -5.09 21.65 -13.94
CA VAL A 307 -4.84 20.86 -12.70
C VAL A 307 -4.47 19.41 -13.03
N VAL A 308 -3.88 18.70 -12.05
CA VAL A 308 -3.51 17.28 -12.23
C VAL A 308 -4.76 16.40 -12.34
N GLU A 309 -5.84 16.77 -11.67
CA GLU A 309 -7.13 16.07 -11.64
C GLU A 309 -7.79 15.93 -13.04
N GLU A 310 -7.37 16.73 -14.04
CA GLU A 310 -7.78 16.49 -15.42
C GLU A 310 -7.29 15.13 -15.96
N GLY A 311 -6.23 14.57 -15.38
CA GLY A 311 -5.80 13.21 -15.63
C GLY A 311 -6.90 12.21 -15.23
N LEU A 312 -7.52 12.38 -14.06
CA LEU A 312 -8.66 11.57 -13.66
C LEU A 312 -9.80 11.66 -14.68
N ARG A 313 -10.14 12.86 -15.16
CA ARG A 313 -11.16 13.05 -16.21
C ARG A 313 -10.82 12.26 -17.48
N THR A 314 -9.55 12.17 -17.83
CA THR A 314 -9.09 11.39 -18.99
C THR A 314 -9.31 9.91 -18.79
N ALA A 315 -8.94 9.35 -17.63
CA ALA A 315 -9.19 7.95 -17.29
C ALA A 315 -10.69 7.63 -17.23
N LEU A 316 -11.51 8.54 -16.67
CA LEU A 316 -12.97 8.39 -16.66
C LEU A 316 -13.56 8.34 -18.08
N ARG A 317 -13.08 9.18 -18.99
CA ARG A 317 -13.50 9.15 -20.41
C ARG A 317 -13.08 7.87 -21.11
N ASP A 318 -11.92 7.33 -20.75
CA ASP A 318 -11.44 6.06 -21.28
C ASP A 318 -12.32 4.90 -20.83
N ALA A 319 -12.64 4.80 -19.55
CA ALA A 319 -13.58 3.82 -19.02
C ALA A 319 -14.99 3.98 -19.65
N CYS A 320 -15.46 5.22 -19.79
CA CYS A 320 -16.77 5.52 -20.37
C CYS A 320 -16.91 5.04 -21.83
N ARG A 321 -15.85 5.10 -22.64
CA ARG A 321 -15.86 4.54 -24.00
C ARG A 321 -16.06 3.03 -24.05
N GLN A 322 -15.68 2.33 -23.00
CA GLN A 322 -15.82 0.88 -22.87
C GLN A 322 -17.19 0.45 -22.31
N LEU A 323 -17.95 1.41 -21.74
CA LEU A 323 -19.26 1.19 -21.16
C LEU A 323 -20.36 1.50 -22.17
N ASN A 324 -21.32 0.59 -22.34
CA ASN A 324 -22.53 0.85 -23.11
C ASN A 324 -23.33 1.97 -22.43
N ASP A 325 -23.87 2.91 -23.17
CA ASP A 325 -24.73 4.03 -22.72
C ASP A 325 -24.09 5.08 -21.77
N CYS A 326 -22.80 4.98 -21.48
CA CYS A 326 -22.13 5.96 -20.58
C CYS A 326 -22.16 7.38 -21.19
N MET A 327 -21.89 7.52 -22.47
CA MET A 327 -21.83 8.84 -23.15
C MET A 327 -23.20 9.52 -23.24
N LEU A 328 -24.30 8.75 -23.27
CA LEU A 328 -25.66 9.29 -23.32
C LEU A 328 -26.11 9.91 -21.99
N ARG A 329 -25.46 9.52 -20.88
CA ARG A 329 -25.78 10.01 -19.52
C ARG A 329 -24.86 11.13 -19.05
N ALA A 330 -23.69 11.30 -19.70
CA ALA A 330 -22.69 12.30 -19.33
C ALA A 330 -22.77 13.60 -20.17
N ALA A 331 -23.65 13.65 -21.17
CA ALA A 331 -23.97 14.83 -22.00
C ALA A 331 -25.17 15.59 -21.43
#